data_96e2a5f0f0f5cc982d5224b87ee1695c
#
_entry.id   96e2a5f0f0f5cc982d5224b87ee1695c
#
_cell.length_a   1.000
_cell.length_b   1.000
_cell.length_c   1.000
_cell.angle_alpha   90.00
_cell.angle_beta   90.00
_cell.angle_gamma   90.00
#
_symmetry.space_group_name_H-M   'P 1'
#
loop_
_entity.id
_entity.type
_entity.pdbx_description
1 polymer ?
#
loop_
_entity_poly.entity_id
_entity_poly.type
_entity_poly.pdbx_seq_one_letter_code
_entity_poly.pdbx_strand_id
1 'polypeptide(L)'
;MTDEELARHWEDAQTRQREQKARERERRHKPIPKAIRQQVYEKFGGHCAYCGAPLAYKDMQVDHIEAHSVGGADELENYNPACRMCNFYKGTMTIERFRDELEKVQGRLKKYYIYRLALKYELIQEKENEVVFYFERRCGNGSNE
;
A
#
# COMPACT_ATOMS: atom_id res chain seq x y z
N MET A 1 28.28 -13.78 -37.26
CA MET A 1 28.74 -13.61 -35.85
C MET A 1 29.69 -14.70 -35.54
N THR A 2 30.91 -14.34 -35.17
CA THR A 2 31.95 -15.32 -34.79
C THR A 2 31.72 -15.84 -33.38
N ASP A 3 32.32 -16.98 -33.05
CA ASP A 3 32.21 -17.56 -31.69
C ASP A 3 32.70 -16.58 -30.61
N GLU A 4 33.72 -15.77 -30.92
CA GLU A 4 34.22 -14.73 -30.04
C GLU A 4 33.26 -13.55 -29.84
N GLU A 5 32.49 -13.19 -30.87
CA GLU A 5 31.47 -12.16 -30.77
C GLU A 5 30.26 -12.64 -29.95
N LEU A 6 29.93 -13.95 -30.09
CA LEU A 6 28.85 -14.56 -29.33
C LEU A 6 29.26 -14.65 -27.83
N ALA A 7 30.50 -15.06 -27.53
CA ALA A 7 30.99 -15.10 -26.16
C ALA A 7 30.95 -13.72 -25.48
N ARG A 8 31.42 -12.68 -26.16
CA ARG A 8 31.33 -11.28 -25.66
C ARG A 8 29.91 -10.84 -25.41
N HIS A 9 28.98 -11.17 -26.30
CA HIS A 9 27.57 -10.84 -26.11
C HIS A 9 26.95 -11.51 -24.87
N TRP A 10 27.36 -12.77 -24.59
CA TRP A 10 26.94 -13.49 -23.38
C TRP A 10 27.50 -12.87 -22.10
N GLU A 11 28.79 -12.50 -22.09
CA GLU A 11 29.42 -11.84 -20.95
C GLU A 11 28.79 -10.48 -20.66
N ASP A 12 28.51 -9.69 -21.67
CA ASP A 12 27.81 -8.40 -21.54
C ASP A 12 26.38 -8.57 -21.03
N ALA A 13 25.67 -9.61 -21.47
CA ALA A 13 24.31 -9.90 -20.98
C ALA A 13 24.32 -10.31 -19.50
N GLN A 14 25.28 -11.15 -19.09
CA GLN A 14 25.44 -11.56 -17.71
C GLN A 14 25.82 -10.37 -16.80
N THR A 15 26.68 -9.52 -17.28
CA THR A 15 27.12 -8.31 -16.55
C THR A 15 25.94 -7.37 -16.33
N ARG A 16 25.15 -7.09 -17.37
CA ARG A 16 23.92 -6.29 -17.26
C ARG A 16 22.91 -6.90 -16.28
N GLN A 17 22.76 -8.23 -16.30
CA GLN A 17 21.88 -8.92 -15.33
C GLN A 17 22.38 -8.78 -13.88
N ARG A 18 23.70 -8.86 -13.65
CA ARG A 18 24.27 -8.68 -12.32
C ARG A 18 24.11 -7.25 -11.82
N GLU A 19 24.34 -6.27 -12.66
CA GLU A 19 24.14 -4.84 -12.36
C GLU A 19 22.68 -4.53 -12.08
N GLN A 20 21.76 -5.11 -12.85
CA GLN A 20 20.34 -4.95 -12.63
C GLN A 20 19.90 -5.54 -11.28
N LYS A 21 20.36 -6.75 -10.94
CA LYS A 21 20.11 -7.37 -9.64
C LYS A 21 20.74 -6.59 -8.48
N ALA A 22 21.92 -5.98 -8.69
CA ALA A 22 22.56 -5.14 -7.69
C ALA A 22 21.75 -3.86 -7.44
N ARG A 23 21.28 -3.20 -8.51
CA ARG A 23 20.40 -2.02 -8.41
C ARG A 23 19.05 -2.35 -7.76
N GLU A 24 18.49 -3.53 -8.03
CA GLU A 24 17.28 -4.01 -7.36
C GLU A 24 17.50 -4.27 -5.87
N ARG A 25 18.68 -4.78 -5.49
CA ARG A 25 19.08 -4.95 -4.08
C ARG A 25 19.26 -3.63 -3.36
N GLU A 26 19.84 -2.63 -4.00
CA GLU A 26 19.96 -1.26 -3.45
C GLU A 26 18.61 -0.56 -3.30
N ARG A 27 17.65 -0.87 -4.18
CA ARG A 27 16.27 -0.38 -4.10
C ARG A 27 15.45 -1.08 -3.01
N ARG A 28 15.91 -2.24 -2.49
CA ARG A 28 15.22 -2.89 -1.38
C ARG A 28 15.29 -1.99 -0.17
N HIS A 29 14.12 -1.65 0.34
CA HIS A 29 13.98 -0.88 1.58
C HIS A 29 14.88 -1.44 2.68
N LYS A 30 15.63 -0.58 3.30
CA LYS A 30 16.29 -0.91 4.56
C LYS A 30 15.21 -1.31 5.56
N PRO A 31 15.43 -2.36 6.37
CA PRO A 31 14.48 -2.75 7.40
C PRO A 31 14.20 -1.55 8.32
N ILE A 32 12.92 -1.28 8.55
CA ILE A 32 12.51 -0.19 9.44
C ILE A 32 12.92 -0.57 10.88
N PRO A 33 13.69 0.27 11.58
CA PRO A 33 14.09 -0.01 12.95
C PRO A 33 12.90 -0.26 13.87
N LYS A 34 13.05 -1.18 14.81
CA LYS A 34 11.99 -1.55 15.75
C LYS A 34 11.38 -0.34 16.50
N ALA A 35 12.22 0.61 16.90
CA ALA A 35 11.79 1.83 17.58
C ALA A 35 10.87 2.69 16.70
N ILE A 36 11.20 2.84 15.42
CA ILE A 36 10.38 3.57 14.46
C ILE A 36 9.07 2.81 14.19
N ARG A 37 9.15 1.49 14.01
CA ARG A 37 7.97 0.63 13.84
C ARG A 37 7.01 0.75 15.02
N GLN A 38 7.51 0.84 16.25
CA GLN A 38 6.70 1.05 17.45
C GLN A 38 6.01 2.41 17.41
N GLN A 39 6.70 3.46 17.04
CA GLN A 39 6.12 4.81 16.90
C GLN A 39 5.02 4.84 15.82
N VAL A 40 5.23 4.17 14.70
CA VAL A 40 4.20 4.04 13.65
C VAL A 40 2.96 3.34 14.20
N TYR A 41 3.14 2.24 14.95
CA TYR A 41 2.03 1.52 15.57
C TYR A 41 1.21 2.41 16.53
N GLU A 42 1.89 3.21 17.33
CA GLU A 42 1.27 4.09 18.33
C GLU A 42 0.61 5.35 17.71
N LYS A 43 0.99 5.70 16.49
CA LYS A 43 0.54 6.91 15.79
C LYS A 43 -0.99 7.05 15.75
N PHE A 44 -1.71 5.93 15.62
CA PHE A 44 -3.17 5.89 15.64
C PHE A 44 -3.72 4.88 16.67
N GLY A 45 -3.01 4.70 17.77
CA GLY A 45 -3.47 3.89 18.90
C GLY A 45 -3.70 2.41 18.56
N GLY A 46 -2.88 1.82 17.69
CA GLY A 46 -3.02 0.43 17.28
C GLY A 46 -4.15 0.17 16.28
N HIS A 47 -4.50 1.15 15.45
CA HIS A 47 -5.50 1.03 14.40
C HIS A 47 -4.89 1.23 13.02
N CYS A 48 -5.50 0.62 12.01
CA CYS A 48 -5.17 0.90 10.63
C CYS A 48 -5.51 2.36 10.29
N ALA A 49 -4.55 3.11 9.76
CA ALA A 49 -4.74 4.50 9.40
C ALA A 49 -5.84 4.70 8.34
N TYR A 50 -6.11 3.69 7.54
CA TYR A 50 -7.06 3.76 6.43
C TYR A 50 -8.47 3.29 6.82
N CYS A 51 -8.66 2.02 7.13
CA CYS A 51 -9.98 1.49 7.47
C CYS A 51 -10.37 1.63 8.95
N GLY A 52 -9.42 1.95 9.83
CA GLY A 52 -9.65 2.08 11.25
C GLY A 52 -9.77 0.77 12.02
N ALA A 53 -9.56 -0.38 11.39
CA ALA A 53 -9.60 -1.66 12.07
C ALA A 53 -8.51 -1.77 13.14
N PRO A 54 -8.81 -2.37 14.31
CA PRO A 54 -7.80 -2.68 15.30
C PRO A 54 -6.70 -3.57 14.73
N LEU A 55 -5.44 -3.26 15.06
CA LEU A 55 -4.26 -4.00 14.61
C LEU A 55 -3.48 -4.54 15.80
N ALA A 56 -3.09 -5.81 15.74
CA ALA A 56 -2.00 -6.29 16.58
C ALA A 56 -0.66 -5.80 16.00
N TYR A 57 0.30 -5.47 16.85
CA TYR A 57 1.62 -4.99 16.43
C TYR A 57 2.31 -5.91 15.39
N LYS A 58 2.18 -7.24 15.58
CA LYS A 58 2.75 -8.25 14.68
C LYS A 58 2.13 -8.25 13.29
N ASP A 59 0.87 -7.83 13.17
CA ASP A 59 0.10 -7.86 11.91
C ASP A 59 0.15 -6.52 11.16
N MET A 60 0.70 -5.49 11.81
CA MET A 60 0.82 -4.17 11.20
C MET A 60 1.82 -4.17 10.04
N GLN A 61 1.38 -3.60 8.93
CA GLN A 61 2.24 -3.19 7.84
C GLN A 61 2.58 -1.71 7.98
N VAL A 62 3.82 -1.33 7.67
CA VAL A 62 4.19 0.08 7.58
C VAL A 62 4.04 0.50 6.13
N ASP A 63 3.08 1.37 5.88
CA ASP A 63 2.82 1.91 4.55
C ASP A 63 3.50 3.27 4.38
N HIS A 64 4.10 3.49 3.21
CA HIS A 64 4.55 4.81 2.80
C HIS A 64 3.36 5.58 2.23
N ILE A 65 3.01 6.71 2.84
CA ILE A 65 1.93 7.59 2.35
C ILE A 65 2.23 8.00 0.91
N GLU A 66 3.44 8.51 0.69
CA GLU A 66 4.02 8.69 -0.63
C GLU A 66 5.00 7.55 -0.90
N ALA A 67 4.76 6.77 -1.95
CA ALA A 67 5.53 5.57 -2.22
C ALA A 67 7.01 5.87 -2.47
N HIS A 68 7.88 5.02 -1.95
CA HIS A 68 9.33 5.13 -2.16
C HIS A 68 9.72 5.17 -3.65
N SER A 69 8.99 4.43 -4.50
CA SER A 69 9.22 4.39 -5.95
C SER A 69 9.02 5.73 -6.66
N VAL A 70 8.31 6.66 -6.04
CA VAL A 70 8.08 8.04 -6.57
C VAL A 70 8.80 9.10 -5.75
N GLY A 71 9.75 8.71 -4.91
CA GLY A 71 10.59 9.63 -4.13
C GLY A 71 10.11 9.90 -2.70
N GLY A 72 9.14 9.13 -2.20
CA GLY A 72 8.67 9.21 -0.82
C GLY A 72 9.81 8.95 0.18
N ALA A 73 9.92 9.77 1.22
CA ALA A 73 10.97 9.71 2.21
C ALA A 73 10.77 8.54 3.19
N ASP A 74 11.88 8.01 3.71
CA ASP A 74 11.89 7.02 4.80
C ASP A 74 11.88 7.75 6.16
N GLU A 75 10.80 8.45 6.43
CA GLU A 75 10.59 9.28 7.62
C GLU A 75 9.26 8.93 8.30
N LEU A 76 9.19 9.11 9.62
CA LEU A 76 8.01 8.79 10.43
C LEU A 76 6.74 9.48 9.91
N GLU A 77 6.87 10.71 9.43
CA GLU A 77 5.77 11.50 8.87
C GLU A 77 5.17 10.87 7.61
N ASN A 78 6.00 10.16 6.84
CA ASN A 78 5.59 9.45 5.64
C ASN A 78 5.13 8.00 5.89
N TYR A 79 5.13 7.55 7.15
CA TYR A 79 4.70 6.21 7.52
C TYR A 79 3.31 6.19 8.13
N ASN A 80 2.48 5.27 7.67
CA ASN A 80 1.20 4.96 8.28
C ASN A 80 1.12 3.49 8.68
N PRO A 81 0.53 3.18 9.85
CA PRO A 81 0.19 1.80 10.18
C PRO A 81 -0.98 1.35 9.32
N ALA A 82 -0.85 0.23 8.66
CA ALA A 82 -1.88 -0.30 7.79
C ALA A 82 -2.13 -1.79 8.05
N CYS A 83 -3.39 -2.22 7.92
CA CYS A 83 -3.70 -3.62 7.85
C CYS A 83 -3.24 -4.19 6.49
N ARG A 84 -3.09 -5.50 6.42
CA ARG A 84 -2.60 -6.17 5.20
C ARG A 84 -3.48 -5.87 3.98
N MET A 85 -4.79 -5.84 4.14
CA MET A 85 -5.72 -5.57 3.03
C MET A 85 -5.56 -4.16 2.47
N CYS A 86 -5.55 -3.15 3.35
CA CYS A 86 -5.39 -1.77 2.91
C CYS A 86 -4.02 -1.51 2.29
N ASN A 87 -2.95 -2.04 2.92
CA ASN A 87 -1.60 -1.90 2.39
C ASN A 87 -1.43 -2.56 1.02
N PHE A 88 -1.96 -3.77 0.88
CA PHE A 88 -1.91 -4.51 -0.40
C PHE A 88 -2.67 -3.79 -1.51
N TYR A 89 -3.89 -3.33 -1.23
CA TYR A 89 -4.73 -2.68 -2.24
C TYR A 89 -4.22 -1.29 -2.62
N LYS A 90 -3.77 -0.50 -1.64
CA LYS A 90 -3.18 0.82 -1.89
C LYS A 90 -1.90 0.70 -2.73
N GLY A 91 -1.01 -0.22 -2.39
CA GLY A 91 0.27 -0.37 -3.09
C GLY A 91 1.03 0.96 -3.15
N THR A 92 1.35 1.40 -4.35
CA THR A 92 2.09 2.65 -4.63
C THR A 92 1.18 3.84 -4.98
N MET A 93 -0.14 3.68 -4.83
CA MET A 93 -1.09 4.76 -5.13
C MET A 93 -0.94 5.94 -4.18
N THR A 94 -1.25 7.14 -4.68
CA THR A 94 -1.47 8.30 -3.83
C THR A 94 -2.73 8.12 -2.99
N ILE A 95 -2.89 8.91 -1.93
CA ILE A 95 -4.08 8.87 -1.07
C ILE A 95 -5.35 9.16 -1.88
N GLU A 96 -5.32 10.16 -2.75
CA GLU A 96 -6.45 10.55 -3.60
C GLU A 96 -6.84 9.43 -4.56
N ARG A 97 -5.85 8.80 -5.20
CA ARG A 97 -6.10 7.68 -6.10
C ARG A 97 -6.61 6.45 -5.36
N PHE A 98 -6.08 6.17 -4.18
CA PHE A 98 -6.56 5.07 -3.34
C PHE A 98 -8.03 5.27 -2.96
N ARG A 99 -8.42 6.48 -2.57
CA ARG A 99 -9.82 6.86 -2.30
C ARG A 99 -10.71 6.62 -3.51
N ASP A 100 -10.32 7.17 -4.66
CA ASP A 100 -11.05 7.04 -5.92
C ASP A 100 -11.24 5.57 -6.34
N GLU A 101 -10.20 4.75 -6.19
CA GLU A 101 -10.26 3.32 -6.48
C GLU A 101 -11.20 2.56 -5.53
N LEU A 102 -11.23 2.93 -4.24
CA LEU A 102 -12.16 2.35 -3.26
C LEU A 102 -13.62 2.72 -3.56
N GLU A 103 -13.88 3.96 -3.95
CA GLU A 103 -15.22 4.42 -4.32
C GLU A 103 -15.77 3.71 -5.57
N LYS A 104 -14.90 3.23 -6.44
CA LYS A 104 -15.27 2.44 -7.63
C LYS A 104 -15.52 0.95 -7.36
N VAL A 105 -15.24 0.45 -6.14
CA VAL A 105 -15.32 -0.99 -5.83
C VAL A 105 -16.72 -1.54 -6.06
N GLN A 106 -17.76 -0.88 -5.59
CA GLN A 106 -19.15 -1.35 -5.78
C GLN A 106 -19.51 -1.45 -7.26
N GLY A 107 -19.16 -0.47 -8.07
CA GLY A 107 -19.41 -0.48 -9.49
C GLY A 107 -18.71 -1.65 -10.22
N ARG A 108 -17.49 -1.99 -9.75
CA ARG A 108 -16.75 -3.14 -10.28
C ARG A 108 -17.38 -4.47 -9.86
N LEU A 109 -17.89 -4.57 -8.64
CA LEU A 109 -18.56 -5.76 -8.13
C LEU A 109 -19.86 -6.07 -8.87
N LYS A 110 -20.58 -5.05 -9.34
CA LYS A 110 -21.83 -5.23 -10.12
C LYS A 110 -21.67 -6.04 -11.40
N LYS A 111 -20.46 -6.17 -11.94
CA LYS A 111 -20.14 -7.00 -13.10
C LYS A 111 -20.28 -8.50 -12.80
N TYR A 112 -20.13 -8.89 -11.54
CA TYR A 112 -20.18 -10.30 -11.15
C TYR A 112 -21.60 -10.77 -10.88
N TYR A 113 -21.95 -11.89 -11.48
CA TYR A 113 -23.27 -12.50 -11.34
C TYR A 113 -23.61 -12.77 -9.85
N ILE A 114 -22.67 -13.34 -9.11
CA ILE A 114 -22.90 -13.70 -7.70
C ILE A 114 -23.18 -12.46 -6.83
N TYR A 115 -22.54 -11.33 -7.10
CA TYR A 115 -22.80 -10.08 -6.40
C TYR A 115 -24.22 -9.57 -6.65
N ARG A 116 -24.66 -9.60 -7.92
CA ARG A 116 -26.04 -9.22 -8.31
C ARG A 116 -27.07 -10.15 -7.69
N LEU A 117 -26.77 -11.45 -7.60
CA LEU A 117 -27.62 -12.44 -6.94
C LEU A 117 -27.76 -12.14 -5.44
N ALA A 118 -26.64 -11.82 -4.76
CA ALA A 118 -26.65 -11.45 -3.34
C ALA A 118 -27.49 -10.19 -3.06
N LEU A 119 -27.43 -9.20 -3.92
CA LEU A 119 -28.30 -8.02 -3.84
C LEU A 119 -29.77 -8.38 -4.03
N LYS A 120 -30.09 -9.24 -5.02
CA LYS A 120 -31.47 -9.63 -5.32
C LYS A 120 -32.12 -10.40 -4.16
N TYR A 121 -31.35 -11.20 -3.42
CA TYR A 121 -31.82 -11.92 -2.24
C TYR A 121 -31.62 -11.17 -0.93
N GLU A 122 -31.25 -9.89 -1.02
CA GLU A 122 -31.04 -9.00 0.14
C GLU A 122 -30.01 -9.52 1.17
N LEU A 123 -29.07 -10.37 0.73
CA LEU A 123 -27.98 -10.88 1.53
C LEU A 123 -26.90 -9.82 1.80
N ILE A 124 -26.81 -8.84 0.93
CA ILE A 124 -25.95 -7.67 1.07
C ILE A 124 -26.73 -6.41 0.68
N GLN A 125 -26.31 -5.27 1.21
CA GLN A 125 -26.86 -3.97 0.86
C GLN A 125 -25.74 -3.05 0.39
N GLU A 126 -26.00 -2.29 -0.67
CA GLU A 126 -25.09 -1.22 -1.11
C GLU A 126 -25.31 0.02 -0.24
N LYS A 127 -24.20 0.66 0.11
CA LYS A 127 -24.22 1.97 0.76
C LYS A 127 -23.45 2.96 -0.11
N GLU A 128 -24.06 4.08 -0.39
CA GLU A 128 -23.37 5.25 -0.94
C GLU A 128 -22.64 5.94 0.21
N ASN A 129 -21.37 5.61 0.39
CA ASN A 129 -20.53 6.23 1.39
C ASN A 129 -19.36 6.90 0.70
N GLU A 130 -19.11 8.14 1.08
CA GLU A 130 -17.83 8.78 0.81
C GLU A 130 -16.76 8.07 1.61
N VAL A 131 -15.63 7.76 0.97
CA VAL A 131 -14.49 7.13 1.64
C VAL A 131 -13.73 8.18 2.42
N VAL A 132 -13.86 8.14 3.74
CA VAL A 132 -13.09 8.96 4.67
C VAL A 132 -12.15 8.04 5.46
N PHE A 133 -10.86 8.25 5.32
CA PHE A 133 -9.87 7.43 6.01
C PHE A 133 -9.84 7.73 7.51
N TYR A 134 -9.45 6.74 8.29
CA TYR A 134 -9.39 6.86 9.74
C TYR A 134 -8.47 7.99 10.21
N PHE A 135 -7.31 8.17 9.56
CA PHE A 135 -6.39 9.25 9.90
C PHE A 135 -6.99 10.64 9.69
N GLU A 136 -7.85 10.81 8.68
CA GLU A 136 -8.54 12.08 8.42
C GLU A 136 -9.56 12.42 9.51
N ARG A 137 -10.29 11.41 10.00
CA ARG A 137 -11.24 11.59 11.11
C ARG A 137 -10.56 11.97 12.41
N ARG A 138 -9.36 11.45 12.65
CA ARG A 138 -8.58 11.76 13.85
C ARG A 138 -7.97 13.16 13.80
N CYS A 139 -7.56 13.63 12.62
CA CYS A 139 -7.05 14.99 12.45
C CYS A 139 -8.17 16.06 12.49
N GLY A 140 -9.41 15.71 12.12
CA GLY A 140 -10.56 16.61 12.12
C GLY A 140 -11.15 16.91 13.50
N ASN A 141 -10.87 16.09 14.52
CA ASN A 141 -11.36 16.27 15.90
C ASN A 141 -10.49 17.18 16.77
N GLY A 142 -9.46 17.79 16.19
CA GLY A 142 -8.55 18.72 16.90
C GLY A 142 -8.97 20.20 16.93
N SER A 143 -10.17 20.52 16.47
CA SER A 143 -10.63 21.91 16.39
C SER A 143 -12.02 22.06 17.01
N ASN A 144 -12.16 21.72 18.30
CA ASN A 144 -13.25 22.22 19.14
C ASN A 144 -12.89 21.98 20.62
N GLU A 145 -12.06 22.84 21.14
CA GLU A 145 -12.10 23.28 22.54
C GLU A 145 -11.87 24.79 22.58
#